data_b8228469a8e9964d88fd3d69c099c264
#
_entry.id   b8228469a8e9964d88fd3d69c099c264
#
_cell.length_a   1.000
_cell.length_b   1.000
_cell.length_c   1.000
_cell.angle_alpha   90.00
_cell.angle_beta   90.00
_cell.angle_gamma   90.00
#
_symmetry.space_group_name_H-M   'P 1'
#
loop_
_entity.id
_entity.type
_entity.pdbx_description
1 polymer ?
#
loop_
_entity_poly.entity_id
_entity_poly.type
_entity_poly.pdbx_seq_one_letter_code
_entity_poly.pdbx_strand_id
1 'polypeptide(L)'
;MNRFPGKVVAVTGGAHGIGRATALRFASEGADVAVLDVRDGEGEEVAAECGRAGGTGRYYNCDVTDPGAVAAAVQRVAADLKTIDVLHANAGRLRAGTVLETDLDEWSRILSVNVTGMYLVVREIVPVMRAGGGGAIVTTGSISGLFGEPALTAYTASKAAVVNMTRSLAIDLAPAGIRVNCVCPGWVDTGFNDPQFEHDQMTGEDIQALIDRTVPMRRQGEPEEMAAAVAFLASSDASYITGQTLVVDGGLLCHV
;
A
#
# COMPACT_ATOMS: atom_id res chain seq x y z
N MET A 1 18.23 -11.23 -4.56
CA MET A 1 17.34 -12.41 -4.70
C MET A 1 16.47 -12.16 -5.91
N ASN A 2 16.17 -13.15 -6.72
CA ASN A 2 15.28 -13.01 -7.88
C ASN A 2 14.03 -13.88 -7.64
N ARG A 3 13.06 -13.34 -6.85
CA ARG A 3 11.86 -14.09 -6.43
C ARG A 3 10.69 -13.96 -7.41
N PHE A 4 10.72 -12.97 -8.30
CA PHE A 4 9.58 -12.63 -9.17
C PHE A 4 9.90 -12.63 -10.67
N PRO A 5 10.77 -13.56 -11.20
CA PRO A 5 11.11 -13.57 -12.61
C PRO A 5 9.85 -13.85 -13.46
N GLY A 6 9.56 -12.93 -14.39
CA GLY A 6 8.39 -13.02 -15.28
C GLY A 6 7.04 -12.86 -14.58
N LYS A 7 6.99 -12.35 -13.34
CA LYS A 7 5.77 -12.00 -12.63
C LYS A 7 5.37 -10.58 -12.92
N VAL A 8 4.09 -10.33 -13.02
CA VAL A 8 3.50 -9.00 -13.18
C VAL A 8 2.98 -8.50 -11.85
N VAL A 9 3.45 -7.33 -11.43
CA VAL A 9 3.10 -6.70 -10.16
C VAL A 9 2.43 -5.36 -10.42
N ALA A 10 1.22 -5.18 -9.93
CA ALA A 10 0.53 -3.90 -9.93
C ALA A 10 0.69 -3.21 -8.57
N VAL A 11 1.07 -1.93 -8.56
CA VAL A 11 1.24 -1.12 -7.34
C VAL A 11 0.41 0.13 -7.45
N THR A 12 -0.61 0.31 -6.59
CA THR A 12 -1.36 1.57 -6.51
C THR A 12 -0.69 2.56 -5.56
N GLY A 13 -0.75 3.86 -5.87
CA GLY A 13 0.06 4.87 -5.17
C GLY A 13 1.55 4.60 -5.38
N GLY A 14 1.91 4.13 -6.58
CA GLY A 14 3.25 3.64 -6.90
C GLY A 14 4.27 4.72 -7.22
N ALA A 15 3.85 5.98 -7.35
CA ALA A 15 4.75 7.08 -7.72
C ALA A 15 5.59 7.62 -6.55
N HIS A 16 5.23 7.32 -5.30
CA HIS A 16 5.88 7.92 -4.13
C HIS A 16 5.99 6.97 -2.93
N GLY A 17 6.89 7.29 -1.98
CA GLY A 17 7.00 6.66 -0.66
C GLY A 17 7.08 5.14 -0.73
N ILE A 18 6.26 4.46 0.10
CA ILE A 18 6.22 2.98 0.18
C ILE A 18 5.89 2.34 -1.18
N GLY A 19 4.97 2.95 -1.95
CA GLY A 19 4.58 2.43 -3.26
C GLY A 19 5.75 2.43 -4.24
N ARG A 20 6.49 3.55 -4.32
CA ARG A 20 7.70 3.67 -5.15
C ARG A 20 8.76 2.65 -4.73
N ALA A 21 9.08 2.58 -3.44
CA ALA A 21 10.06 1.61 -2.93
C ALA A 21 9.65 0.16 -3.23
N THR A 22 8.35 -0.14 -3.14
CA THR A 22 7.80 -1.45 -3.50
C THR A 22 7.93 -1.74 -4.99
N ALA A 23 7.62 -0.79 -5.86
CA ALA A 23 7.78 -0.94 -7.32
C ALA A 23 9.23 -1.26 -7.68
N LEU A 24 10.18 -0.49 -7.14
CA LEU A 24 11.61 -0.70 -7.36
C LEU A 24 12.09 -2.04 -6.78
N ARG A 25 11.60 -2.43 -5.62
CA ARG A 25 11.93 -3.72 -5.01
C ARG A 25 11.50 -4.88 -5.89
N PHE A 26 10.28 -4.89 -6.38
CA PHE A 26 9.81 -5.96 -7.27
C PHE A 26 10.57 -6.00 -8.59
N ALA A 27 10.84 -4.83 -9.19
CA ALA A 27 11.64 -4.74 -10.41
C ALA A 27 13.05 -5.30 -10.21
N SER A 28 13.72 -4.98 -9.09
CA SER A 28 15.06 -5.50 -8.76
C SER A 28 15.08 -7.01 -8.51
N GLU A 29 13.91 -7.60 -8.29
CA GLU A 29 13.73 -9.06 -8.12
C GLU A 29 13.14 -9.73 -9.38
N GLY A 30 13.16 -9.02 -10.53
CA GLY A 30 12.86 -9.58 -11.86
C GLY A 30 11.39 -9.49 -12.29
N ALA A 31 10.56 -8.69 -11.61
CA ALA A 31 9.17 -8.49 -11.99
C ALA A 31 9.00 -7.44 -13.08
N ASP A 32 7.92 -7.58 -13.85
CA ASP A 32 7.32 -6.52 -14.65
C ASP A 32 6.34 -5.73 -13.77
N VAL A 33 6.53 -4.41 -13.66
CA VAL A 33 5.81 -3.57 -12.70
C VAL A 33 4.86 -2.61 -13.41
N ALA A 34 3.58 -2.68 -13.07
CA ALA A 34 2.58 -1.68 -13.40
C ALA A 34 2.47 -0.66 -12.25
N VAL A 35 2.93 0.56 -12.47
CA VAL A 35 2.85 1.70 -11.55
C VAL A 35 1.53 2.40 -11.80
N LEU A 36 0.58 2.32 -10.86
CA LEU A 36 -0.71 2.98 -10.93
C LEU A 36 -0.74 4.17 -9.96
N ASP A 37 -0.89 5.38 -10.48
CA ASP A 37 -0.93 6.61 -9.67
C ASP A 37 -1.66 7.73 -10.44
N VAL A 38 -2.03 8.79 -9.74
CA VAL A 38 -2.58 10.02 -10.33
C VAL A 38 -1.48 11.02 -10.73
N ARG A 39 -0.25 10.78 -10.33
CA ARG A 39 0.92 11.65 -10.54
C ARG A 39 1.68 11.22 -11.78
N ASP A 40 1.34 11.80 -12.94
CA ASP A 40 1.90 11.38 -14.23
C ASP A 40 3.44 11.42 -14.27
N GLY A 41 4.05 12.56 -13.94
CA GLY A 41 5.51 12.73 -14.07
C GLY A 41 6.31 11.81 -13.15
N GLU A 42 5.94 11.77 -11.85
CA GLU A 42 6.62 10.91 -10.87
C GLU A 42 6.37 9.42 -11.17
N GLY A 43 5.16 9.06 -11.63
CA GLY A 43 4.84 7.69 -12.01
C GLY A 43 5.63 7.20 -13.22
N GLU A 44 5.81 8.04 -14.25
CA GLU A 44 6.66 7.73 -15.40
C GLU A 44 8.13 7.59 -15.01
N GLU A 45 8.63 8.44 -14.10
CA GLU A 45 9.99 8.35 -13.57
C GLU A 45 10.22 7.02 -12.85
N VAL A 46 9.31 6.63 -11.95
CA VAL A 46 9.38 5.34 -11.23
C VAL A 46 9.32 4.17 -12.21
N ALA A 47 8.47 4.23 -13.24
CA ALA A 47 8.42 3.18 -14.26
C ALA A 47 9.77 3.06 -15.00
N ALA A 48 10.40 4.18 -15.35
CA ALA A 48 11.74 4.18 -15.95
C ALA A 48 12.83 3.64 -15.00
N GLU A 49 12.74 3.96 -13.71
CA GLU A 49 13.63 3.40 -12.66
C GLU A 49 13.48 1.89 -12.53
N CYS A 50 12.26 1.34 -12.57
CA CYS A 50 12.04 -0.10 -12.59
C CYS A 50 12.77 -0.79 -13.73
N GLY A 51 12.78 -0.16 -14.93
CA GLY A 51 13.57 -0.66 -16.07
C GLY A 51 15.07 -0.68 -15.80
N ARG A 52 15.59 0.30 -15.08
CA ARG A 52 17.02 0.34 -14.68
C ARG A 52 17.36 -0.64 -13.55
N ALA A 53 16.37 -1.03 -12.76
CA ALA A 53 16.56 -1.96 -11.64
C ALA A 53 16.58 -3.45 -12.04
N GLY A 54 16.28 -3.78 -13.31
CA GLY A 54 16.38 -5.16 -13.83
C GLY A 54 15.05 -5.82 -14.19
N GLY A 55 13.92 -5.14 -13.99
CA GLY A 55 12.60 -5.52 -14.49
C GLY A 55 12.15 -4.66 -15.67
N THR A 56 10.85 -4.62 -15.94
CA THR A 56 10.22 -3.57 -16.75
C THR A 56 9.26 -2.76 -15.88
N GLY A 57 9.15 -1.46 -16.16
CA GLY A 57 8.19 -0.60 -15.51
C GLY A 57 7.27 0.05 -16.54
N ARG A 58 5.97 0.12 -16.24
CA ARG A 58 5.00 0.86 -17.04
C ARG A 58 4.10 1.67 -16.13
N TYR A 59 3.91 2.93 -16.50
CA TYR A 59 3.00 3.82 -15.78
C TYR A 59 1.59 3.78 -16.39
N TYR A 60 0.59 3.83 -15.51
CA TYR A 60 -0.81 3.93 -15.87
C TYR A 60 -1.48 4.95 -14.94
N ASN A 61 -1.97 6.06 -15.51
CA ASN A 61 -2.77 7.01 -14.74
C ASN A 61 -4.01 6.31 -14.19
N CYS A 62 -4.21 6.39 -12.88
CA CYS A 62 -5.30 5.70 -12.18
C CYS A 62 -5.69 6.46 -10.92
N ASP A 63 -6.82 7.15 -10.95
CA ASP A 63 -7.50 7.60 -9.74
C ASP A 63 -8.29 6.42 -9.17
N VAL A 64 -7.85 5.90 -8.02
CA VAL A 64 -8.50 4.76 -7.36
C VAL A 64 -9.93 5.07 -6.90
N THR A 65 -10.30 6.35 -6.81
CA THR A 65 -11.67 6.77 -6.43
C THR A 65 -12.66 6.78 -7.59
N ASP A 66 -12.17 6.70 -8.84
CA ASP A 66 -12.98 6.64 -10.05
C ASP A 66 -13.07 5.19 -10.57
N PRO A 67 -14.26 4.55 -10.50
CA PRO A 67 -14.45 3.18 -11.01
C PRO A 67 -14.09 3.02 -12.50
N GLY A 68 -14.33 4.05 -13.31
CA GLY A 68 -14.02 4.04 -14.74
C GLY A 68 -12.51 4.09 -14.99
N ALA A 69 -11.79 4.94 -14.25
CA ALA A 69 -10.33 5.04 -14.33
C ALA A 69 -9.67 3.73 -13.88
N VAL A 70 -10.15 3.12 -12.79
CA VAL A 70 -9.64 1.83 -12.30
C VAL A 70 -9.85 0.73 -13.34
N ALA A 71 -11.06 0.59 -13.87
CA ALA A 71 -11.35 -0.43 -14.88
C ALA A 71 -10.49 -0.25 -16.14
N ALA A 72 -10.35 0.98 -16.64
CA ALA A 72 -9.53 1.29 -17.80
C ALA A 72 -8.03 0.99 -17.55
N ALA A 73 -7.50 1.36 -16.38
CA ALA A 73 -6.10 1.09 -16.03
C ALA A 73 -5.84 -0.41 -15.95
N VAL A 74 -6.68 -1.18 -15.27
CA VAL A 74 -6.53 -2.65 -15.14
C VAL A 74 -6.63 -3.34 -16.50
N GLN A 75 -7.56 -2.93 -17.36
CA GLN A 75 -7.67 -3.46 -18.74
C GLN A 75 -6.41 -3.20 -19.55
N ARG A 76 -5.83 -1.99 -19.46
CA ARG A 76 -4.57 -1.65 -20.14
C ARG A 76 -3.41 -2.49 -19.61
N VAL A 77 -3.28 -2.67 -18.27
CA VAL A 77 -2.28 -3.54 -17.67
C VAL A 77 -2.40 -4.97 -18.21
N ALA A 78 -3.61 -5.53 -18.22
CA ALA A 78 -3.87 -6.88 -18.72
C ALA A 78 -3.59 -7.01 -20.25
N ALA A 79 -3.88 -5.99 -21.03
CA ALA A 79 -3.57 -5.96 -22.47
C ALA A 79 -2.07 -5.94 -22.71
N ASP A 80 -1.32 -5.11 -21.97
CA ASP A 80 0.10 -4.88 -22.17
C ASP A 80 0.97 -6.01 -21.57
N LEU A 81 0.63 -6.48 -20.35
CA LEU A 81 1.43 -7.41 -19.56
C LEU A 81 0.84 -8.82 -19.44
N LYS A 82 -0.37 -9.04 -19.98
CA LYS A 82 -1.08 -10.32 -20.12
C LYS A 82 -1.67 -10.91 -18.83
N THR A 83 -1.12 -10.60 -17.68
CA THR A 83 -1.58 -11.10 -16.37
C THR A 83 -1.33 -10.05 -15.28
N ILE A 84 -1.81 -10.32 -14.07
CA ILE A 84 -1.39 -9.66 -12.84
C ILE A 84 -1.23 -10.78 -11.80
N ASP A 85 -0.01 -11.02 -11.34
CA ASP A 85 0.31 -12.05 -10.36
C ASP A 85 0.30 -11.51 -8.94
N VAL A 86 0.65 -10.23 -8.77
CA VAL A 86 0.69 -9.56 -7.47
C VAL A 86 0.01 -8.19 -7.55
N LEU A 87 -0.79 -7.88 -6.53
CA LEU A 87 -1.28 -6.53 -6.27
C LEU A 87 -0.70 -6.01 -4.94
N HIS A 88 -0.05 -4.86 -4.96
CA HIS A 88 0.15 -4.05 -3.77
C HIS A 88 -0.88 -2.90 -3.76
N ALA A 89 -1.95 -3.06 -2.98
CA ALA A 89 -2.98 -2.05 -2.80
C ALA A 89 -2.52 -1.06 -1.73
N ASN A 90 -1.78 -0.02 -2.18
CA ASN A 90 -1.05 0.90 -1.30
C ASN A 90 -1.59 2.32 -1.34
N ALA A 91 -2.28 2.75 -2.39
CA ALA A 91 -2.83 4.10 -2.48
C ALA A 91 -3.55 4.50 -1.19
N GLY A 92 -3.21 5.67 -0.65
CA GLY A 92 -3.74 6.13 0.62
C GLY A 92 -3.69 7.64 0.77
N ARG A 93 -4.54 8.15 1.66
CA ARG A 93 -4.63 9.56 2.05
C ARG A 93 -4.70 9.66 3.57
N LEU A 94 -3.97 10.62 4.11
CA LEU A 94 -4.03 11.04 5.50
C LEU A 94 -4.38 12.53 5.57
N ARG A 95 -5.24 12.88 6.50
CA ARG A 95 -5.49 14.24 6.97
C ARG A 95 -5.70 14.18 8.48
N ALA A 96 -4.99 15.00 9.21
CA ALA A 96 -5.20 15.15 10.63
C ALA A 96 -6.35 16.13 10.91
N GLY A 97 -7.09 15.87 11.99
CA GLY A 97 -8.18 16.66 12.50
C GLY A 97 -8.97 15.87 13.53
N THR A 98 -9.37 16.54 14.61
CA THR A 98 -10.31 15.98 15.60
C THR A 98 -11.68 15.72 14.96
N VAL A 99 -12.59 15.07 15.69
CA VAL A 99 -13.97 14.85 15.21
C VAL A 99 -14.73 16.14 14.92
N LEU A 100 -14.35 17.25 15.53
CA LEU A 100 -14.96 18.57 15.30
C LEU A 100 -14.32 19.34 14.15
N GLU A 101 -13.10 19.00 13.77
CA GLU A 101 -12.33 19.65 12.69
C GLU A 101 -12.46 18.92 11.36
N THR A 102 -12.79 17.63 11.41
CA THR A 102 -12.98 16.81 10.21
C THR A 102 -14.41 16.96 9.72
N ASP A 103 -14.62 17.71 8.63
CA ASP A 103 -15.92 17.81 7.99
C ASP A 103 -16.29 16.52 7.22
N LEU A 104 -17.56 16.43 6.79
CA LEU A 104 -18.06 15.25 6.10
C LEU A 104 -17.39 15.03 4.73
N ASP A 105 -16.95 16.08 4.07
CA ASP A 105 -16.27 16.00 2.78
C ASP A 105 -14.88 15.40 2.94
N GLU A 106 -14.10 15.85 3.93
CA GLU A 106 -12.78 15.27 4.19
C GLU A 106 -12.88 13.84 4.73
N TRP A 107 -13.84 13.55 5.62
CA TRP A 107 -14.17 12.17 6.01
C TRP A 107 -14.42 11.30 4.78
N SER A 108 -15.28 11.75 3.87
CA SER A 108 -15.65 11.01 2.67
C SER A 108 -14.46 10.82 1.72
N ARG A 109 -13.59 11.82 1.58
CA ARG A 109 -12.37 11.74 0.76
C ARG A 109 -11.40 10.69 1.29
N ILE A 110 -11.16 10.65 2.61
CA ILE A 110 -10.28 9.65 3.23
C ILE A 110 -10.84 8.24 2.99
N LEU A 111 -12.13 8.02 3.24
CA LEU A 111 -12.75 6.71 3.00
C LEU A 111 -12.79 6.34 1.51
N SER A 112 -13.03 7.30 0.63
CA SER A 112 -13.03 7.06 -0.82
C SER A 112 -11.69 6.55 -1.32
N VAL A 113 -10.58 7.15 -0.88
CA VAL A 113 -9.24 6.70 -1.27
C VAL A 113 -8.87 5.39 -0.58
N ASN A 114 -8.93 5.37 0.76
CA ASN A 114 -8.31 4.30 1.55
C ASN A 114 -9.14 3.00 1.54
N VAL A 115 -10.46 3.08 1.45
CA VAL A 115 -11.36 1.93 1.57
C VAL A 115 -12.02 1.61 0.23
N THR A 116 -12.79 2.57 -0.31
CA THR A 116 -13.52 2.35 -1.56
C THR A 116 -12.57 2.13 -2.73
N GLY A 117 -11.50 2.93 -2.82
CA GLY A 117 -10.47 2.80 -3.86
C GLY A 117 -9.77 1.45 -3.82
N MET A 118 -9.38 0.98 -2.62
CA MET A 118 -8.82 -0.36 -2.47
C MET A 118 -9.82 -1.44 -2.95
N TYR A 119 -11.09 -1.33 -2.55
CA TYR A 119 -12.15 -2.26 -2.98
C TYR A 119 -12.30 -2.27 -4.51
N LEU A 120 -12.35 -1.10 -5.15
CA LEU A 120 -12.50 -0.99 -6.61
C LEU A 120 -11.32 -1.64 -7.34
N VAL A 121 -10.09 -1.39 -6.91
CA VAL A 121 -8.89 -1.97 -7.50
C VAL A 121 -8.88 -3.50 -7.34
N VAL A 122 -9.16 -4.01 -6.16
CA VAL A 122 -9.23 -5.46 -5.91
C VAL A 122 -10.31 -6.10 -6.78
N ARG A 123 -11.50 -5.50 -6.85
CA ARG A 123 -12.62 -5.98 -7.66
C ARG A 123 -12.27 -6.13 -9.14
N GLU A 124 -11.56 -5.17 -9.72
CA GLU A 124 -11.17 -5.20 -11.13
C GLU A 124 -9.98 -6.14 -11.40
N ILE A 125 -9.04 -6.26 -10.45
CA ILE A 125 -7.82 -7.09 -10.63
C ILE A 125 -8.10 -8.59 -10.39
N VAL A 126 -8.96 -8.95 -9.45
CA VAL A 126 -9.24 -10.36 -9.10
C VAL A 126 -9.64 -11.22 -10.30
N PRO A 127 -10.51 -10.80 -11.24
CA PRO A 127 -10.79 -11.59 -12.44
C PRO A 127 -9.55 -11.90 -13.29
N VAL A 128 -8.62 -10.94 -13.42
CA VAL A 128 -7.35 -11.11 -14.16
C VAL A 128 -6.44 -12.10 -13.44
N MET A 129 -6.30 -11.97 -12.11
CA MET A 129 -5.50 -12.90 -11.30
C MET A 129 -6.07 -14.33 -11.37
N ARG A 130 -7.39 -14.48 -11.28
CA ARG A 130 -8.05 -15.81 -11.39
C ARG A 130 -7.80 -16.47 -12.74
N ALA A 131 -7.88 -15.69 -13.82
CA ALA A 131 -7.57 -16.18 -15.17
C ALA A 131 -6.11 -16.60 -15.31
N GLY A 132 -5.19 -15.94 -14.58
CA GLY A 132 -3.76 -16.29 -14.50
C GLY A 132 -3.42 -17.45 -13.57
N GLY A 133 -4.39 -18.02 -12.87
CA GLY A 133 -4.18 -19.18 -11.97
C GLY A 133 -3.94 -18.82 -10.50
N GLY A 134 -4.23 -17.60 -10.09
CA GLY A 134 -4.09 -17.14 -8.69
C GLY A 134 -3.06 -16.04 -8.51
N GLY A 135 -2.58 -15.84 -7.27
CA GLY A 135 -1.59 -14.81 -6.97
C GLY A 135 -1.54 -14.35 -5.53
N ALA A 136 -1.06 -13.13 -5.30
CA ALA A 136 -1.00 -12.53 -3.97
C ALA A 136 -1.44 -11.05 -3.99
N ILE A 137 -2.24 -10.67 -3.01
CA ILE A 137 -2.62 -9.28 -2.74
C ILE A 137 -2.00 -8.89 -1.40
N VAL A 138 -1.30 -7.76 -1.37
CA VAL A 138 -0.83 -7.14 -0.14
C VAL A 138 -1.46 -5.77 -0.02
N THR A 139 -2.16 -5.52 1.07
CA THR A 139 -2.79 -4.22 1.37
C THR A 139 -1.91 -3.41 2.32
N THR A 140 -1.94 -2.09 2.21
CA THR A 140 -1.28 -1.20 3.17
C THR A 140 -2.29 -0.70 4.20
N GLY A 141 -2.28 -1.34 5.38
CA GLY A 141 -2.96 -0.86 6.58
C GLY A 141 -2.22 0.31 7.23
N SER A 142 -2.19 0.29 8.53
CA SER A 142 -1.39 1.15 9.42
C SER A 142 -1.47 0.58 10.84
N ILE A 143 -0.52 0.90 11.70
CA ILE A 143 -0.71 0.72 13.15
C ILE A 143 -1.97 1.46 13.62
N SER A 144 -2.30 2.62 13.05
CA SER A 144 -3.53 3.37 13.30
C SER A 144 -4.83 2.61 12.99
N GLY A 145 -4.75 1.51 12.25
CA GLY A 145 -5.86 0.58 12.05
C GLY A 145 -6.03 -0.43 13.18
N LEU A 146 -5.10 -0.48 14.14
CA LEU A 146 -5.05 -1.44 15.24
C LEU A 146 -5.29 -0.79 16.60
N PHE A 147 -5.07 0.53 16.71
CA PHE A 147 -5.36 1.32 17.90
C PHE A 147 -5.80 2.74 17.51
N GLY A 148 -6.28 3.52 18.48
CA GLY A 148 -6.71 4.91 18.25
C GLY A 148 -5.57 5.90 18.41
N GLU A 149 -5.55 6.93 17.55
CA GLU A 149 -4.61 8.04 17.62
C GLU A 149 -5.35 9.38 17.69
N PRO A 150 -4.84 10.36 18.46
CA PRO A 150 -5.42 11.70 18.51
C PRO A 150 -5.49 12.32 17.12
N ALA A 151 -6.53 13.12 16.88
CA ALA A 151 -6.73 13.87 15.64
C ALA A 151 -6.68 13.06 14.33
N LEU A 152 -6.89 11.73 14.38
CA LEU A 152 -6.86 10.84 13.20
C LEU A 152 -8.13 10.00 13.04
N THR A 153 -9.29 10.44 13.57
CA THR A 153 -10.52 9.64 13.62
C THR A 153 -10.91 9.03 12.26
N ALA A 154 -10.91 9.81 11.19
CA ALA A 154 -11.26 9.33 9.85
C ALA A 154 -10.20 8.36 9.29
N TYR A 155 -8.93 8.67 9.51
CA TYR A 155 -7.82 7.84 9.05
C TYR A 155 -7.78 6.49 9.77
N THR A 156 -7.87 6.48 11.11
CA THR A 156 -7.89 5.25 11.91
C THR A 156 -9.07 4.37 11.54
N ALA A 157 -10.27 4.94 11.37
CA ALA A 157 -11.45 4.21 10.90
C ALA A 157 -11.22 3.58 9.52
N SER A 158 -10.62 4.32 8.58
CA SER A 158 -10.31 3.82 7.24
C SER A 158 -9.29 2.67 7.27
N LYS A 159 -8.24 2.78 8.08
CA LYS A 159 -7.19 1.76 8.17
C LYS A 159 -7.65 0.51 8.94
N ALA A 160 -8.52 0.66 9.93
CA ALA A 160 -9.19 -0.48 10.57
C ALA A 160 -10.09 -1.24 9.57
N ALA A 161 -10.80 -0.52 8.69
CA ALA A 161 -11.57 -1.13 7.62
C ALA A 161 -10.69 -1.93 6.65
N VAL A 162 -9.52 -1.39 6.24
CA VAL A 162 -8.54 -2.10 5.39
C VAL A 162 -8.06 -3.39 6.04
N VAL A 163 -7.67 -3.33 7.32
CA VAL A 163 -7.20 -4.51 8.07
C VAL A 163 -8.28 -5.60 8.11
N ASN A 164 -9.53 -5.24 8.39
CA ASN A 164 -10.59 -6.26 8.47
C ASN A 164 -11.07 -6.73 7.10
N MET A 165 -11.10 -5.85 6.09
CA MET A 165 -11.42 -6.22 4.70
C MET A 165 -10.40 -7.21 4.13
N THR A 166 -9.11 -7.08 4.49
CA THR A 166 -8.06 -8.05 4.15
C THR A 166 -8.43 -9.47 4.58
N ARG A 167 -8.98 -9.63 5.80
CA ARG A 167 -9.39 -10.95 6.33
C ARG A 167 -10.54 -11.55 5.53
N SER A 168 -11.56 -10.75 5.22
CA SER A 168 -12.69 -11.20 4.40
C SER A 168 -12.25 -11.59 3.00
N LEU A 169 -11.44 -10.75 2.34
CA LEU A 169 -10.88 -11.03 1.02
C LEU A 169 -10.02 -12.30 1.02
N ALA A 170 -9.27 -12.56 2.09
CA ALA A 170 -8.47 -13.78 2.20
C ALA A 170 -9.34 -15.05 2.21
N ILE A 171 -10.48 -15.01 2.90
CA ILE A 171 -11.44 -16.12 2.94
C ILE A 171 -12.08 -16.33 1.56
N ASP A 172 -12.57 -15.24 0.95
CA ASP A 172 -13.28 -15.30 -0.32
C ASP A 172 -12.41 -15.72 -1.49
N LEU A 173 -11.12 -15.36 -1.47
CA LEU A 173 -10.21 -15.53 -2.60
C LEU A 173 -9.29 -16.74 -2.48
N ALA A 174 -9.14 -17.34 -1.30
CA ALA A 174 -8.32 -18.53 -1.10
C ALA A 174 -8.70 -19.71 -2.01
N PRO A 175 -10.02 -20.01 -2.26
CA PRO A 175 -10.39 -21.06 -3.20
C PRO A 175 -9.95 -20.83 -4.65
N ALA A 176 -9.63 -19.56 -5.00
CA ALA A 176 -9.11 -19.18 -6.31
C ALA A 176 -7.56 -19.16 -6.35
N GLY A 177 -6.88 -19.63 -5.30
CA GLY A 177 -5.43 -19.61 -5.22
C GLY A 177 -4.84 -18.20 -5.00
N ILE A 178 -5.63 -17.24 -4.49
CA ILE A 178 -5.19 -15.87 -4.22
C ILE A 178 -5.03 -15.69 -2.71
N ARG A 179 -3.83 -15.35 -2.26
CA ARG A 179 -3.55 -14.99 -0.86
C ARG A 179 -3.74 -13.48 -0.68
N VAL A 180 -4.26 -13.08 0.46
CA VAL A 180 -4.44 -11.66 0.79
C VAL A 180 -3.91 -11.40 2.19
N ASN A 181 -2.92 -10.50 2.32
CA ASN A 181 -2.33 -10.10 3.61
C ASN A 181 -2.21 -8.58 3.70
N CYS A 182 -2.02 -8.09 4.91
CA CYS A 182 -1.88 -6.66 5.20
C CYS A 182 -0.51 -6.38 5.80
N VAL A 183 0.16 -5.33 5.32
CA VAL A 183 1.29 -4.70 6.03
C VAL A 183 0.75 -3.48 6.78
N CYS A 184 1.07 -3.38 8.07
CA CYS A 184 0.74 -2.24 8.92
C CYS A 184 2.02 -1.51 9.31
N PRO A 185 2.41 -0.45 8.58
CA PRO A 185 3.54 0.39 8.93
C PRO A 185 3.31 1.17 10.22
N GLY A 186 4.41 1.42 10.96
CA GLY A 186 4.50 2.50 11.94
C GLY A 186 4.88 3.82 11.28
N TRP A 187 5.71 4.62 11.97
CA TRP A 187 6.30 5.84 11.41
C TRP A 187 7.30 5.49 10.30
N VAL A 188 7.03 5.94 9.07
CA VAL A 188 7.91 5.72 7.91
C VAL A 188 8.25 7.06 7.28
N ASP A 189 9.51 7.26 6.94
CA ASP A 189 10.03 8.49 6.35
C ASP A 189 9.62 8.62 4.87
N THR A 190 8.46 9.23 4.63
CA THR A 190 7.88 9.37 3.28
C THR A 190 7.19 10.71 3.02
N GLY A 191 7.13 11.59 4.00
CA GLY A 191 6.27 12.78 3.95
C GLY A 191 4.76 12.47 4.06
N PHE A 192 4.35 11.21 4.15
CA PHE A 192 2.91 10.85 4.28
C PHE A 192 2.30 11.33 5.58
N ASN A 193 3.13 11.44 6.65
CA ASN A 193 2.70 11.89 7.98
C ASN A 193 2.80 13.41 8.17
N ASP A 194 3.33 14.16 7.20
CA ASP A 194 3.49 15.62 7.32
C ASP A 194 2.19 16.33 7.71
N PRO A 195 0.99 15.99 7.16
CA PRO A 195 -0.25 16.64 7.58
C PRO A 195 -0.59 16.45 9.07
N GLN A 196 -0.11 15.39 9.71
CA GLN A 196 -0.28 15.19 11.16
C GLN A 196 0.73 16.04 11.94
N PHE A 197 1.99 16.04 11.52
CA PHE A 197 3.03 16.86 12.17
C PHE A 197 2.73 18.35 12.06
N GLU A 198 2.22 18.81 10.90
CA GLU A 198 1.77 20.19 10.69
C GLU A 198 0.56 20.54 11.58
N HIS A 199 -0.45 19.66 11.68
CA HIS A 199 -1.60 19.86 12.55
C HIS A 199 -1.17 20.00 14.01
N ASP A 200 -0.25 19.18 14.47
CA ASP A 200 0.27 19.16 15.84
C ASP A 200 1.36 20.23 16.05
N GLN A 201 1.68 21.04 15.04
CA GLN A 201 2.68 22.12 15.04
C GLN A 201 4.07 21.63 15.49
N MET A 202 4.44 20.40 15.12
CA MET A 202 5.69 19.77 15.52
C MET A 202 6.86 20.27 14.69
N THR A 203 7.95 20.61 15.37
CA THR A 203 9.28 20.84 14.74
C THR A 203 9.98 19.52 14.45
N GLY A 204 11.06 19.53 13.67
CA GLY A 204 11.89 18.34 13.46
C GLY A 204 12.43 17.75 14.76
N GLU A 205 12.77 18.60 15.76
CA GLU A 205 13.22 18.15 17.08
C GLU A 205 12.08 17.46 17.85
N ASP A 206 10.84 17.99 17.77
CA ASP A 206 9.67 17.39 18.40
C ASP A 206 9.34 16.03 17.78
N ILE A 207 9.43 15.91 16.45
CA ILE A 207 9.25 14.65 15.72
C ILE A 207 10.27 13.62 16.18
N GLN A 208 11.57 14.00 16.23
CA GLN A 208 12.61 13.09 16.68
C GLN A 208 12.39 12.67 18.14
N ALA A 209 12.02 13.60 19.03
CA ALA A 209 11.71 13.30 20.42
C ALA A 209 10.50 12.36 20.58
N LEU A 210 9.48 12.52 19.71
CA LEU A 210 8.34 11.59 19.65
C LEU A 210 8.80 10.18 19.26
N ILE A 211 9.60 10.08 18.21
CA ILE A 211 10.13 8.80 17.71
C ILE A 211 10.99 8.12 18.78
N ASP A 212 11.93 8.86 19.40
CA ASP A 212 12.81 8.33 20.46
C ASP A 212 12.04 7.79 21.67
N ARG A 213 10.91 8.40 21.98
CA ARG A 213 10.04 8.02 23.09
C ARG A 213 9.14 6.84 22.78
N THR A 214 8.61 6.75 21.54
CA THR A 214 7.53 5.82 21.19
C THR A 214 8.00 4.61 20.39
N VAL A 215 9.12 4.72 19.66
CA VAL A 215 9.64 3.63 18.83
C VAL A 215 10.86 3.01 19.52
N PRO A 216 10.84 1.74 19.94
CA PRO A 216 11.97 1.06 20.55
C PRO A 216 13.27 1.11 19.73
N MET A 217 13.17 1.06 18.40
CA MET A 217 14.31 1.19 17.50
C MET A 217 14.81 2.65 17.33
N ARG A 218 14.11 3.64 17.91
CA ARG A 218 14.47 5.07 17.96
C ARG A 218 14.75 5.71 16.62
N ARG A 219 14.04 5.27 15.60
CA ARG A 219 14.06 5.86 14.26
C ARG A 219 12.75 5.58 13.55
N GLN A 220 12.47 6.35 12.53
CA GLN A 220 11.47 5.99 11.53
C GLN A 220 11.96 4.78 10.72
N GLY A 221 11.02 4.02 10.15
CA GLY A 221 11.33 3.01 9.16
C GLY A 221 11.57 3.66 7.81
N GLU A 222 12.38 3.01 6.99
CA GLU A 222 12.59 3.39 5.60
C GLU A 222 11.53 2.74 4.70
N PRO A 223 11.10 3.39 3.60
CA PRO A 223 10.16 2.80 2.64
C PRO A 223 10.59 1.43 2.12
N GLU A 224 11.90 1.20 1.99
CA GLU A 224 12.51 -0.06 1.55
C GLU A 224 12.27 -1.20 2.54
N GLU A 225 12.16 -0.91 3.83
CA GLU A 225 11.85 -1.91 4.87
C GLU A 225 10.40 -2.39 4.73
N MET A 226 9.48 -1.46 4.41
CA MET A 226 8.08 -1.80 4.09
C MET A 226 8.00 -2.61 2.80
N ALA A 227 8.74 -2.19 1.77
CA ALA A 227 8.81 -2.91 0.49
C ALA A 227 9.35 -4.34 0.66
N ALA A 228 10.29 -4.56 1.58
CA ALA A 228 10.81 -5.89 1.89
C ALA A 228 9.73 -6.80 2.49
N ALA A 229 8.92 -6.29 3.42
CA ALA A 229 7.80 -7.01 4.02
C ALA A 229 6.71 -7.33 2.99
N VAL A 230 6.36 -6.36 2.13
CA VAL A 230 5.42 -6.56 1.02
C VAL A 230 5.91 -7.65 0.07
N ALA A 231 7.18 -7.59 -0.34
CA ALA A 231 7.76 -8.59 -1.24
C ALA A 231 7.81 -9.99 -0.59
N PHE A 232 8.06 -10.09 0.73
CA PHE A 232 7.96 -11.35 1.45
C PHE A 232 6.53 -11.92 1.40
N LEU A 233 5.53 -11.13 1.79
CA LEU A 233 4.14 -11.58 1.80
C LEU A 233 3.61 -11.95 0.41
N ALA A 234 4.12 -11.31 -0.64
CA ALA A 234 3.78 -11.63 -2.02
C ALA A 234 4.46 -12.89 -2.56
N SER A 235 5.61 -13.29 -2.00
CA SER A 235 6.45 -14.38 -2.50
C SER A 235 5.91 -15.79 -2.15
N SER A 236 6.53 -16.81 -2.72
CA SER A 236 6.30 -18.22 -2.37
C SER A 236 6.69 -18.58 -0.94
N ASP A 237 7.60 -17.80 -0.32
CA ASP A 237 8.01 -18.02 1.07
C ASP A 237 6.82 -17.80 2.05
N ALA A 238 5.80 -17.04 1.62
CA ALA A 238 4.54 -16.81 2.33
C ALA A 238 3.38 -17.69 1.83
N SER A 239 3.66 -18.82 1.19
CA SER A 239 2.65 -19.66 0.51
C SER A 239 1.52 -20.16 1.43
N TYR A 240 1.75 -20.27 2.73
CA TYR A 240 0.73 -20.67 3.71
C TYR A 240 0.27 -19.51 4.61
N ILE A 241 0.57 -18.27 4.21
CA ILE A 241 0.19 -17.05 4.94
C ILE A 241 -0.90 -16.33 4.16
N THR A 242 -2.13 -16.26 4.72
CA THR A 242 -3.24 -15.48 4.20
C THR A 242 -4.11 -14.95 5.34
N GLY A 243 -4.74 -13.79 5.16
CA GLY A 243 -5.56 -13.11 6.16
C GLY A 243 -4.77 -12.48 7.32
N GLN A 244 -3.44 -12.43 7.21
CA GLN A 244 -2.59 -11.94 8.29
C GLN A 244 -2.29 -10.46 8.17
N THR A 245 -2.05 -9.86 9.34
CA THR A 245 -1.59 -8.48 9.49
C THR A 245 -0.17 -8.51 10.02
N LEU A 246 0.78 -8.08 9.19
CA LEU A 246 2.19 -7.95 9.56
C LEU A 246 2.48 -6.50 9.95
N VAL A 247 2.74 -6.28 11.23
CA VAL A 247 3.16 -4.97 11.76
C VAL A 247 4.64 -4.77 11.50
N VAL A 248 5.00 -3.60 10.96
CA VAL A 248 6.38 -3.20 10.66
C VAL A 248 6.57 -1.77 11.18
N ASP A 249 6.90 -1.66 12.47
CA ASP A 249 6.77 -0.42 13.23
C ASP A 249 7.94 -0.12 14.18
N GLY A 250 9.05 -0.84 14.08
CA GLY A 250 10.19 -0.69 14.98
C GLY A 250 9.91 -1.05 16.43
N GLY A 251 8.82 -1.81 16.69
CA GLY A 251 8.39 -2.25 18.01
C GLY A 251 7.42 -1.29 18.71
N LEU A 252 6.89 -0.28 18.02
CA LEU A 252 6.01 0.73 18.62
C LEU A 252 4.80 0.08 19.32
N LEU A 253 4.14 -0.90 18.70
CA LEU A 253 2.97 -1.57 19.27
C LEU A 253 3.31 -2.62 20.37
N CYS A 254 4.57 -2.91 20.63
CA CYS A 254 4.93 -3.91 21.63
C CYS A 254 4.65 -3.47 23.08
N HIS A 255 4.41 -2.19 23.30
CA HIS A 255 4.24 -1.62 24.65
C HIS A 255 3.09 -0.58 24.75
N VAL A 256 2.16 -0.61 23.81
CA VAL A 256 0.93 0.22 23.80
C VAL A 256 -0.24 -0.59 24.30
#